data_4e0c90675dd3296ed5db99e78a522e72
#
_entry.id   4e0c90675dd3296ed5db99e78a522e72
#
_cell.length_a   1.000
_cell.length_b   1.000
_cell.length_c   1.000
_cell.angle_alpha   90.00
_cell.angle_beta   90.00
_cell.angle_gamma   90.00
#
_symmetry.space_group_name_H-M   'P 1'
#
loop_
_entity.id
_entity.type
_entity.pdbx_description
1 polymer ?
#
loop_
_entity_poly.entity_id
_entity_poly.type
_entity_poly.pdbx_seq_one_letter_code
_entity_poly.pdbx_strand_id
1 'polypeptide(L)'
;GLGDVYKRQKQYRPVYYLMGEESYYIDLIADYITNNVLNETEKEFNLTVVYGADVDVATVINAAKRYPMMSEHQVVVVKEAQVIRNMEELSYYLQKPLLSTILVICHKHGTLDRRKKLAAEIEKVGVLFESKKIKEAQLPAFISSYMKRKGVDMEPKATAMLADFVGSDLSRLTGELEKLIITLPAGQRRVTPEQIEKNIGISKDYNNYELR
;
A
#
# COMPACT_ATOMS: atom_id res chain seq x y z
N GLY A 1 9.85 7.64 9.12
CA GLY A 1 8.81 6.76 8.61
C GLY A 1 9.35 5.37 8.31
N LEU A 2 8.46 4.45 7.93
CA LEU A 2 8.83 3.07 7.61
C LEU A 2 9.96 3.00 6.57
N GLY A 3 9.93 3.87 5.56
CA GLY A 3 10.94 3.94 4.52
C GLY A 3 12.33 4.33 5.02
N ASP A 4 12.42 5.15 6.06
CA ASP A 4 13.70 5.60 6.61
C ASP A 4 14.38 4.51 7.44
N VAL A 5 13.59 3.69 8.14
CA VAL A 5 14.10 2.56 8.93
C VAL A 5 14.76 1.53 8.01
N TYR A 6 14.14 1.23 6.87
CA TYR A 6 14.69 0.27 5.91
C TYR A 6 15.90 0.79 5.15
N LYS A 7 15.90 2.07 4.78
CA LYS A 7 17.05 2.71 4.11
C LYS A 7 18.30 2.73 4.98
N ARG A 8 18.13 2.94 6.29
CA ARG A 8 19.26 3.02 7.23
C ARG A 8 19.92 1.68 7.50
N GLN A 9 19.19 0.57 7.40
CA GLN A 9 19.71 -0.74 7.82
C GLN A 9 20.01 -1.70 6.68
N LYS A 10 19.59 -1.43 5.44
CA LYS A 10 19.68 -2.36 4.27
C LYS A 10 19.28 -3.80 4.60
N GLN A 11 18.51 -4.00 5.66
CA GLN A 11 18.07 -5.30 6.13
C GLN A 11 16.58 -5.45 5.90
N TYR A 12 16.23 -6.29 4.92
CA TYR A 12 14.86 -6.70 4.71
C TYR A 12 14.53 -7.90 5.58
N ARG A 13 13.29 -7.93 6.08
CA ARG A 13 12.77 -9.11 6.76
C ARG A 13 12.29 -10.12 5.70
N PRO A 14 12.35 -11.42 5.98
CA PRO A 14 11.96 -12.43 5.00
C PRO A 14 10.46 -12.47 4.69
N VAL A 15 9.62 -11.98 5.59
CA VAL A 15 8.15 -12.00 5.42
C VAL A 15 7.55 -10.67 5.87
N TYR A 16 6.68 -10.12 5.03
CA TYR A 16 5.84 -8.97 5.34
C TYR A 16 4.39 -9.39 5.12
N TYR A 17 3.65 -9.54 6.21
CA TYR A 17 2.22 -9.81 6.16
C TYR A 17 1.45 -8.52 6.37
N LEU A 18 0.89 -8.00 5.29
CA LEU A 18 0.17 -6.72 5.26
C LEU A 18 -1.33 -7.01 5.26
N MET A 19 -2.03 -6.58 6.28
CA MET A 19 -3.46 -6.87 6.44
C MET A 19 -4.24 -5.64 6.86
N GLY A 20 -5.55 -5.67 6.70
CA GLY A 20 -6.45 -4.66 7.25
C GLY A 20 -7.41 -4.05 6.24
N GLU A 21 -8.21 -3.13 6.75
CA GLU A 21 -9.30 -2.51 5.99
C GLU A 21 -8.82 -1.49 4.96
N GLU A 22 -7.68 -0.82 5.18
CA GLU A 22 -7.18 0.19 4.26
C GLU A 22 -6.20 -0.40 3.26
N SER A 23 -6.71 -0.75 2.09
CA SER A 23 -5.91 -1.37 1.02
C SER A 23 -4.85 -0.45 0.43
N TYR A 24 -5.04 0.87 0.50
CA TYR A 24 -4.07 1.84 -0.03
C TYR A 24 -2.67 1.65 0.56
N TYR A 25 -2.55 1.53 1.88
CA TYR A 25 -1.25 1.34 2.52
C TYR A 25 -0.67 -0.05 2.28
N ILE A 26 -1.51 -1.06 2.13
CA ILE A 26 -1.05 -2.42 1.79
C ILE A 26 -0.37 -2.40 0.42
N ASP A 27 -1.01 -1.81 -0.58
CA ASP A 27 -0.45 -1.69 -1.93
C ASP A 27 0.81 -0.80 -1.94
N LEU A 28 0.77 0.32 -1.22
CA LEU A 28 1.89 1.25 -1.13
C LEU A 28 3.14 0.58 -0.57
N ILE A 29 3.01 -0.18 0.51
CA ILE A 29 4.13 -0.88 1.15
C ILE A 29 4.64 -2.00 0.25
N ALA A 30 3.75 -2.79 -0.35
CA ALA A 30 4.13 -3.86 -1.25
C ALA A 30 4.92 -3.33 -2.46
N ASP A 31 4.45 -2.26 -3.08
CA ASP A 31 5.14 -1.62 -4.21
C ASP A 31 6.49 -1.01 -3.77
N TYR A 32 6.52 -0.39 -2.60
CA TYR A 32 7.76 0.17 -2.06
C TYR A 32 8.83 -0.91 -1.86
N ILE A 33 8.47 -2.03 -1.25
CA ILE A 33 9.40 -3.15 -1.03
C ILE A 33 9.91 -3.66 -2.37
N THR A 34 9.03 -3.95 -3.31
CA THR A 34 9.38 -4.47 -4.63
C THR A 34 10.35 -3.54 -5.37
N ASN A 35 10.05 -2.24 -5.40
CA ASN A 35 10.83 -1.26 -6.14
C ASN A 35 12.17 -0.92 -5.48
N ASN A 36 12.32 -1.15 -4.18
CA ASN A 36 13.56 -0.88 -3.47
C ASN A 36 14.47 -2.12 -3.34
N VAL A 37 13.89 -3.31 -3.39
CA VAL A 37 14.66 -4.56 -3.34
C VAL A 37 15.23 -4.91 -4.71
N LEU A 38 14.44 -4.77 -5.77
CA LEU A 38 14.79 -5.15 -7.12
C LEU A 38 14.82 -3.93 -8.05
N ASN A 39 15.87 -3.82 -8.88
CA ASN A 39 15.88 -2.91 -10.01
C ASN A 39 15.06 -3.49 -11.17
N GLU A 40 14.85 -2.73 -12.25
CA GLU A 40 14.00 -3.16 -13.36
C GLU A 40 14.51 -4.42 -14.05
N THR A 41 15.83 -4.58 -14.18
CA THR A 41 16.44 -5.78 -14.78
C THR A 41 16.24 -7.02 -13.89
N GLU A 42 16.44 -6.85 -12.58
CA GLU A 42 16.27 -7.94 -11.61
C GLU A 42 14.83 -8.44 -11.51
N LYS A 43 13.86 -7.55 -11.69
CA LYS A 43 12.42 -7.89 -11.65
C LYS A 43 12.03 -8.92 -12.70
N GLU A 44 12.67 -8.94 -13.85
CA GLU A 44 12.34 -9.89 -14.93
C GLU A 44 12.44 -11.34 -14.48
N PHE A 45 13.42 -11.64 -13.61
CA PHE A 45 13.69 -13.01 -13.17
C PHE A 45 13.42 -13.26 -11.69
N ASN A 46 13.27 -12.20 -10.90
CA ASN A 46 13.24 -12.30 -9.44
C ASN A 46 11.97 -11.73 -8.80
N LEU A 47 11.01 -11.28 -9.58
CA LEU A 47 9.71 -10.86 -9.10
C LEU A 47 8.65 -11.85 -9.53
N THR A 48 7.95 -12.42 -8.55
CA THR A 48 6.77 -13.26 -8.77
C THR A 48 5.57 -12.59 -8.13
N VAL A 49 4.53 -12.33 -8.91
CA VAL A 49 3.27 -11.79 -8.43
C VAL A 49 2.19 -12.85 -8.68
N VAL A 50 1.54 -13.28 -7.62
CA VAL A 50 0.44 -14.25 -7.68
C VAL A 50 -0.81 -13.67 -7.01
N TYR A 51 -1.96 -14.18 -7.40
CA TYR A 51 -3.25 -13.75 -6.85
C TYR A 51 -3.86 -14.88 -6.04
N GLY A 52 -4.45 -14.54 -4.90
CA GLY A 52 -4.99 -15.51 -3.97
C GLY A 52 -6.02 -16.47 -4.56
N ALA A 53 -6.80 -16.00 -5.54
CA ALA A 53 -7.78 -16.86 -6.23
C ALA A 53 -7.14 -17.96 -7.10
N ASP A 54 -5.89 -17.77 -7.51
CA ASP A 54 -5.19 -18.65 -8.47
C ASP A 54 -4.19 -19.59 -7.80
N VAL A 55 -3.95 -19.45 -6.52
CA VAL A 55 -2.91 -20.21 -5.81
C VAL A 55 -3.42 -20.76 -4.48
N ASP A 56 -2.73 -21.79 -3.99
CA ASP A 56 -2.85 -22.26 -2.62
C ASP A 56 -1.57 -21.94 -1.84
N VAL A 57 -1.54 -22.25 -0.54
CA VAL A 57 -0.38 -22.00 0.31
C VAL A 57 0.84 -22.78 -0.18
N ALA A 58 0.66 -24.02 -0.65
CA ALA A 58 1.76 -24.83 -1.17
C ALA A 58 2.44 -24.18 -2.36
N THR A 59 1.68 -23.61 -3.28
CA THR A 59 2.20 -22.87 -4.44
C THR A 59 3.00 -21.65 -4.01
N VAL A 60 2.51 -20.90 -3.02
CA VAL A 60 3.21 -19.74 -2.45
C VAL A 60 4.53 -20.18 -1.82
N ILE A 61 4.53 -21.22 -1.02
CA ILE A 61 5.73 -21.76 -0.37
C ILE A 61 6.75 -22.22 -1.40
N ASN A 62 6.31 -22.91 -2.43
CA ASN A 62 7.21 -23.38 -3.51
C ASN A 62 7.86 -22.19 -4.23
N ALA A 63 7.11 -21.13 -4.50
CA ALA A 63 7.66 -19.90 -5.08
C ALA A 63 8.68 -19.25 -4.14
N ALA A 64 8.37 -19.19 -2.84
CA ALA A 64 9.24 -18.59 -1.83
C ALA A 64 10.56 -19.35 -1.61
N LYS A 65 10.58 -20.65 -1.90
CA LYS A 65 11.77 -21.50 -1.73
C LYS A 65 12.73 -21.49 -2.94
N ARG A 66 12.40 -20.80 -4.02
CA ARG A 66 13.31 -20.65 -5.15
C ARG A 66 14.47 -19.72 -4.78
N TYR A 67 15.60 -19.94 -5.42
CA TYR A 67 16.75 -19.05 -5.26
C TYR A 67 16.71 -17.94 -6.30
N PRO A 68 17.19 -16.72 -5.92
CA PRO A 68 17.25 -15.62 -6.88
C PRO A 68 18.22 -15.91 -8.02
N MET A 69 17.95 -15.28 -9.17
CA MET A 69 18.80 -15.39 -10.37
C MET A 69 19.48 -14.04 -10.61
N MET A 70 20.81 -14.02 -10.51
CA MET A 70 21.63 -12.83 -10.76
C MET A 70 21.20 -11.62 -9.90
N SER A 71 20.76 -11.90 -8.69
CA SER A 71 20.30 -10.92 -7.71
C SER A 71 20.49 -11.46 -6.31
N GLU A 72 20.64 -10.58 -5.32
CA GLU A 72 20.73 -11.01 -3.91
C GLU A 72 19.40 -11.52 -3.36
N HIS A 73 18.30 -11.01 -3.89
CA HIS A 73 16.97 -11.34 -3.43
C HIS A 73 16.01 -11.64 -4.57
N GLN A 74 15.01 -12.47 -4.28
CA GLN A 74 13.76 -12.52 -5.03
C GLN A 74 12.63 -11.96 -4.17
N VAL A 75 11.60 -11.46 -4.82
CA VAL A 75 10.38 -10.97 -4.17
C VAL A 75 9.19 -11.77 -4.68
N VAL A 76 8.41 -12.31 -3.75
CA VAL A 76 7.15 -12.99 -4.04
C VAL A 76 6.03 -12.17 -3.42
N VAL A 77 5.16 -11.60 -4.26
CA VAL A 77 4.01 -10.80 -3.83
C VAL A 77 2.74 -11.63 -4.03
N VAL A 78 2.02 -11.86 -2.95
CA VAL A 78 0.72 -12.54 -2.97
C VAL A 78 -0.37 -11.49 -2.82
N LYS A 79 -1.02 -11.15 -3.92
CA LYS A 79 -2.15 -10.21 -3.94
C LYS A 79 -3.46 -10.93 -3.63
N GLU A 80 -4.41 -10.21 -3.02
CA GLU A 80 -5.72 -10.76 -2.65
C GLU A 80 -5.62 -12.04 -1.81
N ALA A 81 -4.70 -12.05 -0.85
CA ALA A 81 -4.42 -13.23 -0.04
C ALA A 81 -5.58 -13.63 0.90
N GLN A 82 -6.55 -12.73 1.13
CA GLN A 82 -7.71 -13.00 1.98
C GLN A 82 -8.60 -14.13 1.47
N VAL A 83 -8.50 -14.47 0.18
CA VAL A 83 -9.30 -15.57 -0.40
C VAL A 83 -8.59 -16.92 -0.34
N ILE A 84 -7.33 -16.96 0.08
CA ILE A 84 -6.59 -18.22 0.24
C ILE A 84 -7.12 -18.97 1.48
N ARG A 85 -7.43 -20.23 1.29
CA ARG A 85 -7.81 -21.12 2.38
C ARG A 85 -6.60 -21.71 3.07
N ASN A 86 -6.74 -22.05 4.35
CA ASN A 86 -5.70 -22.73 5.12
C ASN A 86 -4.38 -21.96 5.18
N MET A 87 -4.47 -20.63 5.37
CA MET A 87 -3.28 -19.77 5.48
C MET A 87 -2.35 -20.21 6.63
N GLU A 88 -2.88 -20.90 7.63
CA GLU A 88 -2.09 -21.46 8.73
C GLU A 88 -1.01 -22.44 8.27
N GLU A 89 -1.16 -23.04 7.10
CA GLU A 89 -0.12 -23.91 6.52
C GLU A 89 1.16 -23.14 6.14
N LEU A 90 1.10 -21.82 6.06
CA LEU A 90 2.28 -20.99 5.89
C LEU A 90 3.30 -21.20 7.01
N SER A 91 2.86 -21.66 8.15
CA SER A 91 3.69 -22.02 9.30
C SER A 91 4.86 -22.95 8.93
N TYR A 92 4.67 -23.86 7.99
CA TYR A 92 5.75 -24.74 7.50
C TYR A 92 6.93 -23.97 6.94
N TYR A 93 6.66 -22.91 6.19
CA TYR A 93 7.70 -22.04 5.64
C TYR A 93 8.31 -21.14 6.71
N LEU A 94 7.50 -20.64 7.64
CA LEU A 94 7.94 -19.69 8.67
C LEU A 94 8.90 -20.29 9.68
N GLN A 95 8.95 -21.60 9.81
CA GLN A 95 9.90 -22.28 10.69
C GLN A 95 11.35 -22.09 10.23
N LYS A 96 11.58 -22.03 8.92
CA LYS A 96 12.89 -21.79 8.32
C LYS A 96 12.71 -21.02 7.00
N PRO A 97 12.43 -19.73 7.07
CA PRO A 97 12.28 -18.95 5.84
C PRO A 97 13.60 -18.80 5.11
N LEU A 98 13.54 -18.77 3.78
CA LEU A 98 14.72 -18.54 2.96
C LEU A 98 15.06 -17.04 3.00
N LEU A 99 16.25 -16.70 3.50
CA LEU A 99 16.64 -15.30 3.71
C LEU A 99 16.88 -14.51 2.41
N SER A 100 17.08 -15.20 1.31
CA SER A 100 17.17 -14.57 -0.02
C SER A 100 15.79 -14.28 -0.65
N THR A 101 14.72 -14.72 -0.03
CA THR A 101 13.35 -14.43 -0.45
C THR A 101 12.74 -13.37 0.45
N ILE A 102 12.04 -12.42 -0.16
CA ILE A 102 11.15 -11.50 0.54
C ILE A 102 9.72 -11.84 0.11
N LEU A 103 8.97 -12.43 1.02
CA LEU A 103 7.58 -12.81 0.82
C LEU A 103 6.67 -11.69 1.33
N VAL A 104 5.89 -11.11 0.43
CA VAL A 104 4.95 -10.03 0.73
C VAL A 104 3.54 -10.53 0.54
N ILE A 105 2.76 -10.59 1.61
CA ILE A 105 1.39 -11.09 1.60
C ILE A 105 0.44 -9.93 1.82
N CYS A 106 -0.44 -9.70 0.84
CA CYS A 106 -1.43 -8.63 0.86
C CYS A 106 -2.81 -9.21 1.18
N HIS A 107 -3.20 -9.11 2.45
CA HIS A 107 -4.48 -9.58 2.98
C HIS A 107 -5.39 -8.38 3.20
N LYS A 108 -6.26 -8.12 2.22
CA LYS A 108 -7.15 -6.95 2.23
C LYS A 108 -8.48 -7.25 2.90
N HIS A 109 -9.12 -6.20 3.43
CA HIS A 109 -10.48 -6.24 3.98
C HIS A 109 -10.68 -7.17 5.18
N GLY A 110 -9.62 -7.50 5.87
CA GLY A 110 -9.68 -8.35 7.04
C GLY A 110 -8.32 -8.48 7.71
N THR A 111 -8.28 -9.25 8.78
CA THR A 111 -7.08 -9.45 9.57
C THR A 111 -6.92 -10.90 9.99
N LEU A 112 -5.70 -11.31 10.27
CA LEU A 112 -5.45 -12.57 10.98
C LEU A 112 -5.88 -12.42 12.44
N ASP A 113 -6.32 -13.51 13.02
CA ASP A 113 -6.55 -13.56 14.45
C ASP A 113 -5.18 -13.56 15.17
N ARG A 114 -4.87 -12.45 15.85
CA ARG A 114 -3.59 -12.28 16.55
C ARG A 114 -3.37 -13.24 17.71
N ARG A 115 -4.43 -13.92 18.16
CA ARG A 115 -4.35 -14.95 19.20
C ARG A 115 -3.84 -16.29 18.67
N LYS A 116 -3.90 -16.49 17.36
CA LYS A 116 -3.48 -17.74 16.74
C LYS A 116 -1.98 -17.80 16.52
N LYS A 117 -1.47 -19.03 16.43
CA LYS A 117 -0.05 -19.34 16.29
C LYS A 117 0.58 -18.66 15.06
N LEU A 118 -0.15 -18.60 13.93
CA LEU A 118 0.36 -18.01 12.68
C LEU A 118 0.80 -16.56 12.88
N ALA A 119 -0.01 -15.74 13.55
CA ALA A 119 0.33 -14.34 13.81
C ALA A 119 1.64 -14.21 14.60
N ALA A 120 1.80 -15.00 15.67
CA ALA A 120 3.02 -15.01 16.46
C ALA A 120 4.26 -15.45 15.66
N GLU A 121 4.10 -16.46 14.82
CA GLU A 121 5.19 -16.95 13.96
C GLU A 121 5.61 -15.91 12.93
N ILE A 122 4.66 -15.18 12.33
CA ILE A 122 4.96 -14.08 11.41
C ILE A 122 5.75 -12.98 12.14
N GLU A 123 5.30 -12.57 13.31
CA GLU A 123 5.96 -11.52 14.09
C GLU A 123 7.39 -11.91 14.50
N LYS A 124 7.62 -13.20 14.74
CA LYS A 124 8.93 -13.70 15.11
C LYS A 124 9.95 -13.57 13.98
N VAL A 125 9.58 -13.90 12.75
CA VAL A 125 10.51 -13.96 11.60
C VAL A 125 10.37 -12.77 10.66
N GLY A 126 9.28 -12.05 10.72
CA GLY A 126 8.98 -10.97 9.79
C GLY A 126 8.21 -9.82 10.43
N VAL A 127 7.38 -9.18 9.63
CA VAL A 127 6.55 -8.05 10.01
C VAL A 127 5.08 -8.38 9.80
N LEU A 128 4.28 -8.20 10.83
CA LEU A 128 2.83 -8.23 10.76
C LEU A 128 2.33 -6.79 10.87
N PHE A 129 1.82 -6.24 9.78
CA PHE A 129 1.34 -4.86 9.70
C PHE A 129 -0.17 -4.84 9.52
N GLU A 130 -0.86 -4.06 10.34
CA GLU A 130 -2.29 -3.84 10.19
C GLU A 130 -2.56 -2.42 9.68
N SER A 131 -3.18 -2.33 8.50
CA SER A 131 -3.59 -1.09 7.89
C SER A 131 -5.02 -0.76 8.33
N LYS A 132 -5.16 0.21 9.22
CA LYS A 132 -6.45 0.64 9.74
C LYS A 132 -7.04 1.75 8.87
N LYS A 133 -8.37 1.74 8.74
CA LYS A 133 -9.09 2.75 7.99
C LYS A 133 -8.86 4.14 8.60
N ILE A 134 -8.55 5.11 7.74
CA ILE A 134 -8.36 6.49 8.16
C ILE A 134 -9.71 7.09 8.59
N LYS A 135 -9.69 7.88 9.65
CA LYS A 135 -10.86 8.63 10.13
C LYS A 135 -11.01 9.91 9.32
N GLU A 136 -12.25 10.35 9.11
CA GLU A 136 -12.54 11.60 8.36
C GLU A 136 -11.79 12.80 8.91
N ALA A 137 -11.68 12.91 10.24
CA ALA A 137 -10.94 13.99 10.88
C ALA A 137 -9.44 14.02 10.53
N GLN A 138 -8.89 12.91 10.06
CA GLN A 138 -7.49 12.79 9.67
C GLN A 138 -7.24 13.10 8.17
N LEU A 139 -8.30 13.21 7.37
CA LEU A 139 -8.18 13.45 5.93
C LEU A 139 -7.47 14.76 5.59
N PRO A 140 -7.77 15.90 6.21
CA PRO A 140 -7.06 17.15 5.92
C PRO A 140 -5.55 17.03 6.13
N ALA A 141 -5.12 16.41 7.22
CA ALA A 141 -3.70 16.18 7.50
C ALA A 141 -3.06 15.23 6.46
N PHE A 142 -3.78 14.19 6.06
CA PHE A 142 -3.32 13.27 5.01
C PHE A 142 -3.10 14.02 3.68
N ILE A 143 -4.06 14.81 3.25
CA ILE A 143 -4.00 15.59 2.01
C ILE A 143 -2.82 16.57 2.05
N SER A 144 -2.70 17.33 3.13
CA SER A 144 -1.62 18.31 3.30
C SER A 144 -0.24 17.65 3.26
N SER A 145 -0.07 16.53 3.95
CA SER A 145 1.19 15.77 3.95
C SER A 145 1.52 15.18 2.58
N TYR A 146 0.53 14.64 1.90
CA TYR A 146 0.69 14.08 0.55
C TYR A 146 1.17 15.16 -0.44
N MET A 147 0.48 16.29 -0.47
CA MET A 147 0.78 17.40 -1.37
C MET A 147 2.13 18.04 -1.04
N LYS A 148 2.46 18.19 0.24
CA LYS A 148 3.74 18.73 0.68
C LYS A 148 4.92 17.88 0.20
N ARG A 149 4.79 16.56 0.22
CA ARG A 149 5.82 15.66 -0.33
C ARG A 149 5.99 15.84 -1.85
N LYS A 150 4.98 16.32 -2.54
CA LYS A 150 5.01 16.66 -3.97
C LYS A 150 5.43 18.12 -4.23
N GLY A 151 5.77 18.85 -3.17
CA GLY A 151 6.15 20.26 -3.29
C GLY A 151 4.99 21.20 -3.58
N VAL A 152 3.78 20.84 -3.20
CA VAL A 152 2.56 21.61 -3.46
C VAL A 152 1.86 21.93 -2.15
N ASP A 153 1.43 23.19 -2.01
CA ASP A 153 0.58 23.63 -0.91
C ASP A 153 -0.91 23.60 -1.32
N MET A 154 -1.76 23.24 -0.39
CA MET A 154 -3.20 23.36 -0.57
C MET A 154 -3.77 24.37 0.43
N GLU A 155 -4.60 25.28 -0.07
CA GLU A 155 -5.36 26.16 0.82
C GLU A 155 -6.29 25.34 1.71
N PRO A 156 -6.48 25.72 2.98
CA PRO A 156 -7.33 24.96 3.91
C PRO A 156 -8.75 24.71 3.39
N LYS A 157 -9.35 25.70 2.72
CA LYS A 157 -10.67 25.55 2.11
C LYS A 157 -10.66 24.52 0.97
N ALA A 158 -9.63 24.53 0.14
CA ALA A 158 -9.47 23.54 -0.94
C ALA A 158 -9.32 22.12 -0.37
N THR A 159 -8.55 21.97 0.69
CA THR A 159 -8.38 20.69 1.40
C THR A 159 -9.71 20.17 1.94
N ALA A 160 -10.48 21.05 2.59
CA ALA A 160 -11.79 20.70 3.14
C ALA A 160 -12.78 20.28 2.04
N MET A 161 -12.82 21.01 0.94
CA MET A 161 -13.70 20.69 -0.21
C MET A 161 -13.37 19.31 -0.77
N LEU A 162 -12.10 19.00 -0.97
CA LEU A 162 -11.69 17.71 -1.52
C LEU A 162 -11.98 16.56 -0.55
N ALA A 163 -11.69 16.74 0.73
CA ALA A 163 -11.98 15.78 1.78
C ALA A 163 -13.47 15.45 1.86
N ASP A 164 -14.32 16.46 1.80
CA ASP A 164 -15.78 16.28 1.85
C ASP A 164 -16.30 15.55 0.62
N PHE A 165 -15.75 15.85 -0.55
CA PHE A 165 -16.21 15.27 -1.80
C PHE A 165 -15.78 13.81 -1.98
N VAL A 166 -14.50 13.51 -1.72
CA VAL A 166 -13.96 12.15 -1.95
C VAL A 166 -14.19 11.26 -0.75
N GLY A 167 -14.12 11.82 0.46
CA GLY A 167 -14.20 11.03 1.68
C GLY A 167 -12.95 10.21 1.94
N SER A 168 -13.12 9.09 2.63
CA SER A 168 -12.02 8.26 3.15
C SER A 168 -11.50 7.19 2.18
N ASP A 169 -11.90 7.22 0.91
CA ASP A 169 -11.31 6.37 -0.13
C ASP A 169 -9.96 6.94 -0.55
N LEU A 170 -8.88 6.48 0.08
CA LEU A 170 -7.54 7.02 -0.13
C LEU A 170 -7.01 6.78 -1.55
N SER A 171 -7.36 5.68 -2.18
CA SER A 171 -6.95 5.40 -3.57
C SER A 171 -7.57 6.40 -4.53
N ARG A 172 -8.86 6.68 -4.36
CA ARG A 172 -9.56 7.71 -5.15
C ARG A 172 -9.02 9.10 -4.82
N LEU A 173 -8.82 9.40 -3.55
CA LEU A 173 -8.32 10.70 -3.09
C LEU A 173 -6.95 11.00 -3.68
N THR A 174 -6.01 10.08 -3.60
CA THR A 174 -4.67 10.27 -4.16
C THR A 174 -4.69 10.38 -5.68
N GLY A 175 -5.58 9.65 -6.35
CA GLY A 175 -5.82 9.81 -7.79
C GLY A 175 -6.27 11.21 -8.17
N GLU A 176 -7.20 11.80 -7.41
CA GLU A 176 -7.65 13.18 -7.61
C GLU A 176 -6.54 14.20 -7.32
N LEU A 177 -5.72 13.96 -6.27
CA LEU A 177 -4.58 14.80 -5.96
C LEU A 177 -3.53 14.80 -7.08
N GLU A 178 -3.24 13.64 -7.66
CA GLU A 178 -2.31 13.55 -8.80
C GLU A 178 -2.83 14.30 -10.03
N LYS A 179 -4.13 14.22 -10.31
CA LYS A 179 -4.74 15.02 -11.39
C LYS A 179 -4.58 16.51 -11.16
N LEU A 180 -4.80 16.98 -9.93
CA LEU A 180 -4.61 18.38 -9.59
C LEU A 180 -3.16 18.83 -9.82
N ILE A 181 -2.19 18.04 -9.42
CA ILE A 181 -0.78 18.35 -9.61
C ILE A 181 -0.44 18.49 -11.10
N ILE A 182 -0.94 17.56 -11.92
CA ILE A 182 -0.70 17.57 -13.37
C ILE A 182 -1.32 18.81 -14.03
N THR A 183 -2.46 19.28 -13.55
CA THR A 183 -3.19 20.41 -14.13
C THR A 183 -2.73 21.78 -13.61
N LEU A 184 -1.83 21.83 -12.65
CA LEU A 184 -1.30 23.10 -12.16
C LEU A 184 -0.52 23.82 -13.25
N PRO A 185 -0.76 25.14 -13.43
CA PRO A 185 0.01 25.96 -14.35
C PRO A 185 1.51 25.92 -14.01
N ALA A 186 2.36 26.11 -15.01
CA ALA A 186 3.80 26.15 -14.83
C ALA A 186 4.19 27.20 -13.77
N GLY A 187 4.98 26.78 -12.79
CA GLY A 187 5.42 27.65 -11.69
C GLY A 187 4.44 27.83 -10.54
N GLN A 188 3.20 27.35 -10.67
CA GLN A 188 2.23 27.39 -9.59
C GLN A 188 2.37 26.16 -8.69
N ARG A 189 2.56 26.39 -7.39
CA ARG A 189 2.73 25.35 -6.37
C ARG A 189 1.70 25.44 -5.26
N ARG A 190 0.54 26.01 -5.54
CA ARG A 190 -0.56 26.14 -4.58
C ARG A 190 -1.90 25.84 -5.24
N VAL A 191 -2.70 25.01 -4.59
CA VAL A 191 -4.05 24.66 -5.04
C VAL A 191 -5.08 25.51 -4.31
N THR A 192 -5.93 26.18 -5.07
CA THR A 192 -7.01 27.04 -4.58
C THR A 192 -8.35 26.33 -4.64
N PRO A 193 -9.38 26.79 -3.90
CA PRO A 193 -10.75 26.27 -4.02
C PRO A 193 -11.30 26.31 -5.43
N GLU A 194 -10.99 27.36 -6.19
CA GLU A 194 -11.43 27.54 -7.57
C GLU A 194 -10.89 26.44 -8.50
N GLN A 195 -9.66 26.01 -8.26
CA GLN A 195 -9.05 24.91 -9.01
C GLN A 195 -9.70 23.57 -8.69
N ILE A 196 -10.14 23.37 -7.45
CA ILE A 196 -10.91 22.18 -7.09
C ILE A 196 -12.24 22.16 -7.85
N GLU A 197 -12.97 23.26 -7.86
CA GLU A 197 -14.22 23.37 -8.62
C GLU A 197 -14.03 23.13 -10.11
N LYS A 198 -13.02 23.73 -10.69
CA LYS A 198 -12.75 23.68 -12.13
C LYS A 198 -12.32 22.28 -12.60
N ASN A 199 -11.44 21.62 -11.84
CA ASN A 199 -10.79 20.39 -12.29
C ASN A 199 -11.51 19.12 -11.85
N ILE A 200 -12.30 19.18 -10.79
CA ILE A 200 -12.98 18.03 -10.22
C ILE A 200 -14.49 18.11 -10.39
N GLY A 201 -15.02 19.29 -10.79
CA GLY A 201 -16.45 19.50 -11.01
C GLY A 201 -17.32 19.38 -9.75
N ILE A 202 -16.70 19.51 -8.59
CA ILE A 202 -17.32 19.26 -7.27
C ILE A 202 -18.53 20.15 -7.03
N SER A 203 -18.47 21.43 -7.45
CA SER A 203 -19.51 22.39 -7.11
C SER A 203 -20.87 22.06 -7.75
N LYS A 204 -20.90 21.48 -8.95
CA LYS A 204 -22.15 21.10 -9.60
C LYS A 204 -22.86 19.95 -8.89
N ASP A 205 -22.11 18.92 -8.52
CA ASP A 205 -22.69 17.76 -7.84
C ASP A 205 -23.02 18.07 -6.39
N TYR A 206 -22.21 18.90 -5.73
CA TYR A 206 -22.44 19.33 -4.35
C TYR A 206 -23.67 20.20 -4.21
N ASN A 207 -23.85 21.19 -5.10
CA ASN A 207 -25.02 22.05 -5.10
C ASN A 207 -26.33 21.29 -5.41
N ASN A 208 -26.27 20.27 -6.26
CA ASN A 208 -27.43 19.42 -6.52
C ASN A 208 -27.81 18.55 -5.33
N TYR A 209 -26.88 18.24 -4.45
CA TYR A 209 -27.14 17.45 -3.23
C TYR A 209 -27.71 18.30 -2.10
N GLU A 210 -27.30 19.57 -1.98
CA GLU A 210 -27.82 20.49 -0.96
C GLU A 210 -29.23 21.01 -1.27
N LEU A 211 -29.69 20.94 -2.50
CA LEU A 211 -30.99 21.37 -2.94
C LEU A 211 -32.10 20.28 -2.84
N ARG A 212 -31.79 19.10 -2.32
CA ARG A 212 -32.71 18.00 -2.05
C ARG A 212 -32.88 17.77 -0.56
#